data_603480e2dd56753f0d5d08f4e1504f62
#
_entry.id   603480e2dd56753f0d5d08f4e1504f62
#
_cell.length_a   1.000
_cell.length_b   1.000
_cell.length_c   1.000
_cell.angle_alpha   90.00
_cell.angle_beta   90.00
_cell.angle_gamma   90.00
#
_symmetry.space_group_name_H-M   'P 1'
#
loop_
_entity.id
_entity.type
_entity.pdbx_description
1 polymer ?
#
loop_
_entity_poly.entity_id
_entity_poly.type
_entity_poly.pdbx_seq_one_letter_code
_entity_poly.pdbx_strand_id
1 'polypeptide(L)'
;PKQEVAGTGYVTKPGDIKYVDVDGNGVVDSNDMTYLGNGNIPEIIYGINGSLNWKNLDFSFLFQGAARTQVYLKGGVIQPYFNQGNLPQLWVNESWTEQNVNAKYPRLAESTHNFPTTDISAVQTYLYDASYLRLKNIEIGYTLPSRWLRSAAITGLRVYVNAQNLFTISDVPQIDPENTQQEGWTYPQMKAFNVGLTLQF
;
A
#
# COMPACT_ATOMS: atom_id res chain seq x y z
N PRO A 1 -29.98 7.81 -13.18
CA PRO A 1 -31.13 7.00 -12.80
C PRO A 1 -31.04 6.67 -11.32
N LYS A 2 -32.18 6.71 -10.66
CA LYS A 2 -32.28 6.29 -9.26
C LYS A 2 -32.21 4.77 -9.22
N GLN A 3 -31.43 4.25 -8.29
CA GLN A 3 -31.29 2.81 -8.06
C GLN A 3 -31.78 2.52 -6.64
N GLU A 4 -32.65 1.54 -6.49
CA GLU A 4 -33.06 1.03 -5.20
C GLU A 4 -32.18 -0.17 -4.84
N VAL A 5 -31.71 -0.20 -3.61
CA VAL A 5 -30.92 -1.32 -3.10
C VAL A 5 -31.86 -2.31 -2.42
N ALA A 6 -31.93 -3.52 -2.95
CA ALA A 6 -32.85 -4.54 -2.48
C ALA A 6 -32.80 -4.75 -0.97
N GLY A 7 -33.96 -4.83 -0.35
CA GLY A 7 -34.11 -5.11 1.09
C GLY A 7 -33.75 -3.96 2.04
N THR A 8 -33.27 -2.82 1.55
CA THR A 8 -32.88 -1.68 2.41
C THR A 8 -33.83 -0.50 2.34
N GLY A 9 -34.65 -0.40 1.29
CA GLY A 9 -35.47 0.79 0.99
C GLY A 9 -34.65 2.05 0.67
N TYR A 10 -33.34 1.92 0.50
CA TYR A 10 -32.46 3.04 0.18
C TYR A 10 -32.49 3.33 -1.32
N VAL A 11 -32.73 4.58 -1.66
CA VAL A 11 -32.69 5.09 -3.04
C VAL A 11 -31.45 5.96 -3.21
N THR A 12 -30.61 5.63 -4.17
CA THR A 12 -29.35 6.35 -4.44
C THR A 12 -29.61 7.82 -4.78
N LYS A 13 -28.72 8.68 -4.29
CA LYS A 13 -28.70 10.13 -4.52
C LYS A 13 -27.47 10.50 -5.35
N PRO A 14 -27.40 11.71 -5.91
CA PRO A 14 -26.18 12.20 -6.56
C PRO A 14 -24.98 12.10 -5.62
N GLY A 15 -23.87 11.57 -6.15
CA GLY A 15 -22.66 11.35 -5.37
C GLY A 15 -22.59 10.03 -4.61
N ASP A 16 -23.63 9.22 -4.60
CA ASP A 16 -23.60 7.87 -4.07
C ASP A 16 -22.96 6.89 -5.06
N ILE A 17 -22.45 5.78 -4.55
CA ILE A 17 -21.96 4.68 -5.37
C ILE A 17 -23.14 4.08 -6.13
N LYS A 18 -22.99 3.95 -7.43
CA LYS A 18 -23.92 3.23 -8.29
C LYS A 18 -23.37 1.84 -8.57
N TYR A 19 -24.13 0.85 -8.18
CA TYR A 19 -23.81 -0.55 -8.46
C TYR A 19 -24.24 -0.95 -9.87
N VAL A 20 -23.59 -1.96 -10.41
CA VAL A 20 -23.94 -2.54 -11.71
C VAL A 20 -24.94 -3.66 -11.49
N ASP A 21 -26.04 -3.62 -12.21
CA ASP A 21 -26.99 -4.72 -12.36
C ASP A 21 -26.37 -5.67 -13.41
N VAL A 22 -25.79 -6.77 -12.92
CA VAL A 22 -25.01 -7.70 -13.76
C VAL A 22 -25.92 -8.67 -14.51
N ASP A 23 -27.00 -9.10 -13.89
CA ASP A 23 -27.95 -10.04 -14.50
C ASP A 23 -29.05 -9.35 -15.32
N GLY A 24 -29.17 -8.01 -15.22
CA GLY A 24 -30.08 -7.19 -16.02
C GLY A 24 -31.54 -7.27 -15.59
N ASN A 25 -31.82 -7.70 -14.35
CA ASN A 25 -33.19 -7.86 -13.84
C ASN A 25 -33.82 -6.55 -13.33
N GLY A 26 -33.03 -5.45 -13.25
CA GLY A 26 -33.46 -4.13 -12.79
C GLY A 26 -33.35 -3.93 -11.27
N VAL A 27 -32.91 -4.93 -10.52
CA VAL A 27 -32.73 -4.90 -9.07
C VAL A 27 -31.29 -5.23 -8.75
N VAL A 28 -30.64 -4.48 -7.90
CA VAL A 28 -29.28 -4.78 -7.44
C VAL A 28 -29.34 -5.61 -6.16
N ASP A 29 -28.89 -6.85 -6.24
CA ASP A 29 -28.90 -7.79 -5.12
C ASP A 29 -27.65 -8.71 -5.12
N SER A 30 -27.69 -9.79 -4.36
CA SER A 30 -26.58 -10.74 -4.25
C SER A 30 -26.24 -11.48 -5.56
N ASN A 31 -27.14 -11.49 -6.54
CA ASN A 31 -26.91 -12.13 -7.85
C ASN A 31 -26.02 -11.26 -8.75
N ASP A 32 -25.87 -9.97 -8.42
CA ASP A 32 -25.00 -9.03 -9.14
C ASP A 32 -23.54 -9.07 -8.67
N MET A 33 -23.20 -9.97 -7.77
CA MET A 33 -21.82 -10.14 -7.33
C MET A 33 -20.99 -10.82 -8.41
N THR A 34 -19.86 -10.23 -8.75
CA THR A 34 -18.92 -10.75 -9.74
C THR A 34 -17.48 -10.69 -9.24
N TYR A 35 -16.60 -11.45 -9.87
CA TYR A 35 -15.20 -11.46 -9.56
C TYR A 35 -14.51 -10.17 -10.07
N LEU A 36 -13.81 -9.46 -9.20
CA LEU A 36 -13.21 -8.14 -9.48
C LEU A 36 -11.69 -8.17 -9.68
N GLY A 37 -11.10 -9.28 -10.04
CA GLY A 37 -9.68 -9.35 -10.40
C GLY A 37 -8.85 -10.26 -9.50
N ASN A 38 -7.64 -9.83 -9.10
CA ASN A 38 -6.69 -10.68 -8.38
C ASN A 38 -7.05 -10.82 -6.91
N GLY A 39 -6.58 -11.90 -6.27
CA GLY A 39 -6.70 -12.08 -4.82
C GLY A 39 -5.72 -11.19 -4.03
N ASN A 40 -5.79 -11.31 -2.71
CA ASN A 40 -4.87 -10.64 -1.79
C ASN A 40 -3.53 -11.37 -1.62
N ILE A 41 -3.35 -12.52 -2.27
CA ILE A 41 -2.09 -13.25 -2.34
C ILE A 41 -1.43 -12.89 -3.66
N PRO A 42 -0.19 -12.39 -3.67
CA PRO A 42 0.52 -12.06 -4.89
C PRO A 42 0.72 -13.29 -5.78
N GLU A 43 0.38 -13.17 -7.06
CA GLU A 43 0.69 -14.21 -8.03
C GLU A 43 2.16 -14.16 -8.49
N ILE A 44 2.79 -12.99 -8.40
CA ILE A 44 4.18 -12.78 -8.79
C ILE A 44 4.92 -12.10 -7.65
N ILE A 45 6.02 -12.71 -7.22
CA ILE A 45 7.00 -12.11 -6.31
C ILE A 45 8.33 -12.03 -7.07
N TYR A 46 8.99 -10.87 -7.02
CA TYR A 46 10.24 -10.66 -7.72
C TYR A 46 11.25 -9.89 -6.87
N GLY A 47 12.53 -10.10 -7.17
CA GLY A 47 13.64 -9.40 -6.54
C GLY A 47 14.75 -9.13 -7.54
N ILE A 48 15.35 -7.94 -7.43
CA ILE A 48 16.51 -7.53 -8.22
C ILE A 48 17.59 -7.11 -7.24
N ASN A 49 18.70 -7.83 -7.25
CA ASN A 49 19.87 -7.45 -6.48
C ASN A 49 21.04 -7.10 -7.39
N GLY A 50 21.92 -6.25 -6.90
CA GLY A 50 23.15 -5.91 -7.57
C GLY A 50 24.23 -5.53 -6.58
N SER A 51 25.48 -5.79 -6.96
CA SER A 51 26.64 -5.35 -6.21
C SER A 51 27.76 -4.89 -7.15
N LEU A 52 28.50 -3.89 -6.71
CA LEU A 52 29.63 -3.32 -7.42
C LEU A 52 30.79 -3.11 -6.46
N ASN A 53 31.94 -3.63 -6.82
CA ASN A 53 33.20 -3.37 -6.12
C ASN A 53 34.13 -2.57 -7.04
N TRP A 54 34.57 -1.41 -6.58
CA TRP A 54 35.50 -0.56 -7.31
C TRP A 54 36.60 -0.05 -6.39
N LYS A 55 37.80 -0.62 -6.56
CA LYS A 55 38.93 -0.35 -5.66
C LYS A 55 38.59 -0.67 -4.20
N ASN A 56 38.49 0.36 -3.37
CA ASN A 56 38.17 0.27 -1.95
C ASN A 56 36.69 0.54 -1.63
N LEU A 57 35.87 0.85 -2.63
CA LEU A 57 34.45 1.13 -2.48
C LEU A 57 33.66 -0.12 -2.85
N ASP A 58 32.68 -0.46 -2.03
CA ASP A 58 31.67 -1.46 -2.32
C ASP A 58 30.28 -0.85 -2.22
N PHE A 59 29.41 -1.28 -3.11
CA PHE A 59 28.02 -0.85 -3.19
C PHE A 59 27.15 -2.08 -3.43
N SER A 60 26.02 -2.15 -2.74
CA SER A 60 25.02 -3.17 -3.00
C SER A 60 23.61 -2.63 -2.82
N PHE A 61 22.66 -3.24 -3.51
CA PHE A 61 21.25 -2.93 -3.37
C PHE A 61 20.39 -4.17 -3.57
N LEU A 62 19.19 -4.12 -2.99
CA LEU A 62 18.14 -5.11 -3.18
C LEU A 62 16.80 -4.39 -3.37
N PHE A 63 16.21 -4.56 -4.54
CA PHE A 63 14.80 -4.29 -4.78
C PHE A 63 13.97 -5.56 -4.62
N GLN A 64 12.82 -5.44 -4.01
CA GLN A 64 11.82 -6.49 -3.90
C GLN A 64 10.45 -5.93 -4.24
N GLY A 65 9.62 -6.73 -4.88
CA GLY A 65 8.28 -6.36 -5.21
C GLY A 65 7.35 -7.55 -5.36
N ALA A 66 6.08 -7.23 -5.44
CA ALA A 66 5.01 -8.17 -5.75
C ALA A 66 4.10 -7.55 -6.81
N ALA A 67 3.45 -8.40 -7.60
CA ALA A 67 2.52 -7.97 -8.63
C ALA A 67 1.32 -8.92 -8.72
N ARG A 68 0.26 -8.43 -9.36
CA ARG A 68 -1.00 -9.15 -9.52
C ARG A 68 -1.60 -9.54 -8.16
N THR A 69 -1.72 -8.55 -7.29
CA THR A 69 -2.34 -8.68 -5.97
C THR A 69 -3.19 -7.46 -5.71
N GLN A 70 -4.27 -7.64 -4.97
CA GLN A 70 -5.19 -6.57 -4.62
C GLN A 70 -5.49 -6.60 -3.12
N VAL A 71 -5.80 -5.44 -2.58
CA VAL A 71 -6.27 -5.29 -1.21
C VAL A 71 -7.58 -4.53 -1.18
N TYR A 72 -8.57 -5.08 -0.50
CA TYR A 72 -9.81 -4.40 -0.18
C TYR A 72 -9.66 -3.68 1.15
N LEU A 73 -9.76 -2.35 1.14
CA LEU A 73 -9.66 -1.55 2.35
C LEU A 73 -11.04 -1.33 2.98
N LYS A 74 -11.12 -1.49 4.29
CA LYS A 74 -12.34 -1.29 5.09
C LYS A 74 -12.02 -0.73 6.48
N GLY A 75 -13.05 -0.39 7.23
CA GLY A 75 -12.92 0.07 8.61
C GLY A 75 -12.15 1.38 8.74
N GLY A 76 -11.43 1.55 9.83
CA GLY A 76 -10.80 2.81 10.23
C GLY A 76 -9.75 3.37 9.28
N VAL A 77 -9.19 2.55 8.37
CA VAL A 77 -8.19 3.00 7.40
C VAL A 77 -8.80 3.78 6.24
N ILE A 78 -10.06 3.51 5.90
CA ILE A 78 -10.70 4.10 4.72
C ILE A 78 -12.07 4.72 5.00
N GLN A 79 -12.83 4.18 5.96
CA GLN A 79 -14.20 4.60 6.22
C GLN A 79 -14.25 5.89 7.03
N PRO A 80 -14.95 6.93 6.56
CA PRO A 80 -15.20 8.14 7.33
C PRO A 80 -15.92 7.82 8.65
N TYR A 81 -15.48 8.47 9.72
CA TYR A 81 -16.11 8.41 11.04
C TYR A 81 -16.28 7.00 11.64
N PHE A 82 -15.46 6.04 11.20
CA PHE A 82 -15.50 4.67 11.69
C PHE A 82 -15.31 4.62 13.22
N ASN A 83 -16.24 3.96 13.92
CA ASN A 83 -16.27 3.87 15.38
C ASN A 83 -16.13 5.23 16.08
N GLN A 84 -16.83 6.25 15.61
CA GLN A 84 -16.78 7.64 16.11
C GLN A 84 -15.38 8.29 15.95
N GLY A 85 -14.58 7.74 15.05
CA GLY A 85 -13.26 8.27 14.69
C GLY A 85 -13.30 9.49 13.80
N ASN A 86 -12.15 9.86 13.27
CA ASN A 86 -11.99 11.04 12.43
C ASN A 86 -12.29 10.74 10.95
N LEU A 87 -12.37 11.81 10.16
CA LEU A 87 -12.39 11.74 8.70
C LEU A 87 -10.97 11.45 8.20
N PRO A 88 -10.73 10.34 7.46
CA PRO A 88 -9.44 10.11 6.83
C PRO A 88 -9.08 11.24 5.84
N GLN A 89 -7.80 11.65 5.83
CA GLN A 89 -7.32 12.78 5.02
C GLN A 89 -7.66 12.67 3.53
N LEU A 90 -7.69 11.44 3.00
CA LEU A 90 -8.00 11.20 1.59
C LEU A 90 -9.42 11.62 1.18
N TRP A 91 -10.37 11.68 2.13
CA TRP A 91 -11.72 12.13 1.85
C TRP A 91 -11.86 13.64 1.75
N VAL A 92 -10.95 14.41 2.36
CA VAL A 92 -11.07 15.88 2.44
C VAL A 92 -11.16 16.53 1.05
N ASN A 93 -10.33 16.05 0.12
CA ASN A 93 -10.25 16.64 -1.23
C ASN A 93 -10.77 15.70 -2.33
N GLU A 94 -10.99 14.44 -2.02
CA GLU A 94 -11.32 13.41 -3.01
C GLU A 94 -12.73 12.85 -2.86
N SER A 95 -13.57 13.41 -1.98
CA SER A 95 -14.97 13.06 -1.91
C SER A 95 -15.82 13.89 -2.88
N TRP A 96 -16.91 13.28 -3.34
CA TRP A 96 -17.83 13.90 -4.25
C TRP A 96 -18.55 15.09 -3.59
N THR A 97 -18.60 16.20 -4.33
CA THR A 97 -19.44 17.37 -4.05
C THR A 97 -19.99 17.91 -5.37
N GLU A 98 -20.95 18.82 -5.33
CA GLU A 98 -21.48 19.47 -6.53
C GLU A 98 -20.38 20.23 -7.31
N GLN A 99 -19.31 20.66 -6.63
CA GLN A 99 -18.15 21.33 -7.23
C GLN A 99 -17.05 20.35 -7.67
N ASN A 100 -17.11 19.10 -7.19
CA ASN A 100 -16.14 18.05 -7.51
C ASN A 100 -16.87 16.76 -7.93
N VAL A 101 -17.48 16.79 -9.10
CA VAL A 101 -18.31 15.68 -9.61
C VAL A 101 -17.51 14.47 -10.08
N ASN A 102 -16.21 14.62 -10.35
CA ASN A 102 -15.28 13.55 -10.77
C ASN A 102 -14.43 13.03 -9.62
N ALA A 103 -14.89 13.17 -8.40
CA ALA A 103 -14.21 12.71 -7.21
C ALA A 103 -14.01 11.18 -7.21
N LYS A 104 -12.95 10.72 -6.55
CA LYS A 104 -12.62 9.30 -6.40
C LYS A 104 -13.57 8.61 -5.41
N TYR A 105 -13.95 9.32 -4.34
CA TYR A 105 -14.81 8.78 -3.28
C TYR A 105 -16.22 9.33 -3.39
N PRO A 106 -17.22 8.58 -2.93
CA PRO A 106 -18.60 9.04 -2.91
C PRO A 106 -18.77 10.24 -1.99
N ARG A 107 -19.96 10.84 -2.01
CA ARG A 107 -20.30 11.90 -1.07
C ARG A 107 -20.22 11.43 0.39
N LEU A 108 -19.84 12.32 1.27
CA LEU A 108 -19.93 12.08 2.71
C LEU A 108 -21.41 12.03 3.13
N ALA A 109 -21.80 10.91 3.72
CA ALA A 109 -23.15 10.68 4.21
C ALA A 109 -23.12 9.72 5.41
N GLU A 110 -24.15 9.78 6.24
CA GLU A 110 -24.33 8.84 7.34
C GLU A 110 -24.74 7.43 6.88
N SER A 111 -25.15 7.31 5.62
CA SER A 111 -25.58 6.02 5.04
C SER A 111 -24.41 5.06 4.87
N THR A 112 -24.59 3.83 5.31
CA THR A 112 -23.64 2.73 5.10
C THR A 112 -23.55 2.27 3.64
N HIS A 113 -24.47 2.73 2.77
CA HIS A 113 -24.50 2.38 1.35
C HIS A 113 -23.18 2.70 0.62
N ASN A 114 -22.52 3.80 1.00
CA ASN A 114 -21.28 4.27 0.37
C ASN A 114 -20.02 3.77 1.05
N PHE A 115 -20.12 2.98 2.12
CA PHE A 115 -18.96 2.59 2.90
C PHE A 115 -18.66 1.11 2.77
N PRO A 116 -17.38 0.73 2.86
CA PRO A 116 -17.02 -0.67 2.89
C PRO A 116 -17.59 -1.32 4.15
N THR A 117 -18.59 -2.15 3.98
CA THR A 117 -19.16 -2.94 5.09
C THR A 117 -18.30 -4.17 5.37
N THR A 118 -18.53 -4.79 6.53
CA THR A 118 -17.82 -6.01 6.93
C THR A 118 -18.18 -7.22 6.07
N ASP A 119 -19.28 -7.16 5.34
CA ASP A 119 -19.79 -8.27 4.53
C ASP A 119 -19.57 -8.06 3.03
N ILE A 120 -18.85 -9.00 2.47
CA ILE A 120 -18.93 -9.69 1.18
C ILE A 120 -18.91 -8.85 -0.10
N SER A 121 -19.45 -7.66 -0.15
CA SER A 121 -19.45 -6.84 -1.35
C SER A 121 -18.24 -5.92 -1.38
N ALA A 122 -17.13 -6.43 -1.90
CA ALA A 122 -16.03 -5.59 -2.30
C ALA A 122 -16.52 -4.60 -3.32
N VAL A 123 -16.70 -3.36 -2.92
CA VAL A 123 -16.99 -2.29 -3.86
C VAL A 123 -15.69 -1.94 -4.54
N GLN A 124 -15.66 -1.93 -5.85
CA GLN A 124 -14.48 -1.61 -6.66
C GLN A 124 -13.77 -0.31 -6.22
N THR A 125 -14.52 0.65 -5.70
CA THR A 125 -13.98 1.92 -5.16
C THR A 125 -12.95 1.73 -4.04
N TYR A 126 -13.04 0.66 -3.28
CA TYR A 126 -12.16 0.36 -2.13
C TYR A 126 -11.22 -0.82 -2.36
N LEU A 127 -11.21 -1.32 -3.59
CA LEU A 127 -10.28 -2.36 -4.05
C LEU A 127 -9.09 -1.69 -4.73
N TYR A 128 -7.90 -1.86 -4.17
CA TYR A 128 -6.68 -1.23 -4.66
C TYR A 128 -5.72 -2.28 -5.21
N ASP A 129 -4.98 -1.91 -6.25
CA ASP A 129 -3.83 -2.68 -6.69
C ASP A 129 -2.74 -2.61 -5.61
N ALA A 130 -2.42 -3.77 -5.02
CA ALA A 130 -1.41 -3.90 -3.98
C ALA A 130 -0.04 -4.32 -4.56
N SER A 131 0.13 -4.23 -5.86
CA SER A 131 1.44 -4.37 -6.50
C SER A 131 2.38 -3.28 -5.99
N TYR A 132 3.63 -3.65 -5.75
CA TYR A 132 4.62 -2.70 -5.26
C TYR A 132 6.04 -3.03 -5.70
N LEU A 133 6.90 -2.02 -5.64
CA LEU A 133 8.35 -2.13 -5.73
C LEU A 133 8.98 -1.38 -4.56
N ARG A 134 9.84 -2.05 -3.80
CA ARG A 134 10.51 -1.48 -2.61
C ARG A 134 12.02 -1.62 -2.72
N LEU A 135 12.75 -0.55 -2.42
CA LEU A 135 14.17 -0.64 -2.13
C LEU A 135 14.35 -1.16 -0.71
N LYS A 136 14.53 -2.50 -0.61
CA LYS A 136 14.64 -3.23 0.68
C LYS A 136 15.93 -2.94 1.39
N ASN A 137 17.03 -2.88 0.65
CA ASN A 137 18.35 -2.63 1.22
C ASN A 137 19.22 -1.87 0.21
N ILE A 138 20.00 -0.95 0.72
CA ILE A 138 21.10 -0.31 0.00
C ILE A 138 22.27 -0.14 0.98
N GLU A 139 23.47 -0.46 0.55
CA GLU A 139 24.67 -0.35 1.36
C GLU A 139 25.81 0.24 0.54
N ILE A 140 26.56 1.13 1.15
CA ILE A 140 27.81 1.68 0.62
C ILE A 140 28.87 1.48 1.68
N GLY A 141 29.94 0.77 1.33
CA GLY A 141 31.08 0.51 2.18
C GLY A 141 32.37 1.06 1.59
N TYR A 142 33.28 1.42 2.46
CA TYR A 142 34.63 1.82 2.09
C TYR A 142 35.66 1.10 2.96
N THR A 143 36.54 0.34 2.34
CA THR A 143 37.64 -0.34 3.01
C THR A 143 38.87 0.56 2.98
N LEU A 144 39.40 0.93 4.15
CA LEU A 144 40.57 1.78 4.25
C LEU A 144 41.81 1.09 3.69
N PRO A 145 42.67 1.79 2.96
CA PRO A 145 43.93 1.21 2.49
C PRO A 145 44.79 0.79 3.65
N SER A 146 45.35 -0.43 3.59
CA SER A 146 46.18 -1.04 4.65
C SER A 146 47.40 -0.17 5.05
N ARG A 147 47.90 0.68 4.14
CA ARG A 147 48.97 1.63 4.43
C ARG A 147 48.63 2.64 5.55
N TRP A 148 47.36 2.92 5.79
CA TRP A 148 46.92 3.83 6.85
C TRP A 148 46.77 3.14 8.20
N LEU A 149 46.74 1.81 8.21
CA LEU A 149 46.45 0.98 9.39
C LEU A 149 47.71 0.34 10.01
N ARG A 150 48.85 0.43 9.35
CA ARG A 150 50.10 -0.27 9.75
C ARG A 150 50.57 0.01 11.18
N SER A 151 50.31 1.21 11.71
CA SER A 151 50.73 1.61 13.05
C SER A 151 49.82 1.11 14.17
N ALA A 152 48.66 0.54 13.83
CA ALA A 152 47.61 0.18 14.81
C ALA A 152 47.44 -1.33 15.00
N ALA A 153 48.32 -2.18 14.40
CA ALA A 153 48.16 -3.64 14.37
C ALA A 153 46.78 -4.12 13.81
N ILE A 154 46.16 -3.29 12.99
CA ILE A 154 44.89 -3.56 12.32
C ILE A 154 45.21 -3.96 10.88
N THR A 155 44.71 -5.10 10.43
CA THR A 155 44.91 -5.62 9.08
C THR A 155 43.87 -5.11 8.09
N GLY A 156 42.67 -4.75 8.59
CA GLY A 156 41.59 -4.20 7.78
C GLY A 156 40.59 -3.36 8.59
N LEU A 157 40.11 -2.28 7.98
CA LEU A 157 39.03 -1.46 8.51
C LEU A 157 38.07 -1.12 7.37
N ARG A 158 36.82 -1.56 7.48
CA ARG A 158 35.73 -1.18 6.58
C ARG A 158 34.72 -0.35 7.34
N VAL A 159 34.34 0.80 6.80
CA VAL A 159 33.26 1.65 7.27
C VAL A 159 32.12 1.52 6.27
N TYR A 160 30.89 1.38 6.73
CA TYR A 160 29.75 1.28 5.84
C TYR A 160 28.53 2.02 6.40
N VAL A 161 27.66 2.44 5.48
CA VAL A 161 26.34 2.96 5.75
C VAL A 161 25.35 2.10 5.01
N ASN A 162 24.27 1.71 5.67
CA ASN A 162 23.15 1.07 4.98
C ASN A 162 21.81 1.69 5.34
N ALA A 163 20.86 1.55 4.44
CA ALA A 163 19.48 1.94 4.65
C ALA A 163 18.55 0.78 4.24
N GLN A 164 17.49 0.61 5.02
CA GLN A 164 16.46 -0.40 4.77
C GLN A 164 15.11 0.25 4.53
N ASN A 165 14.32 -0.35 3.64
CA ASN A 165 12.97 0.09 3.28
C ASN A 165 12.90 1.58 2.90
N LEU A 166 13.91 2.08 2.15
CA LEU A 166 14.13 3.50 1.92
C LEU A 166 12.96 4.16 1.20
N PHE A 167 12.41 3.49 0.19
CA PHE A 167 11.19 3.93 -0.48
C PHE A 167 10.40 2.74 -1.03
N THR A 168 9.10 2.98 -1.21
CA THR A 168 8.17 2.02 -1.80
C THR A 168 7.33 2.77 -2.84
N ILE A 169 7.14 2.15 -3.98
CA ILE A 169 6.22 2.60 -5.04
C ILE A 169 5.02 1.66 -4.99
N SER A 170 3.82 2.18 -4.79
CA SER A 170 2.56 1.43 -4.73
C SER A 170 1.37 2.39 -4.83
N ASP A 171 0.24 1.88 -5.30
CA ASP A 171 -1.02 2.63 -5.41
C ASP A 171 -1.91 2.49 -4.16
N VAL A 172 -1.51 1.66 -3.18
CA VAL A 172 -2.28 1.49 -1.94
C VAL A 172 -2.13 2.73 -1.06
N PRO A 173 -3.23 3.41 -0.71
CA PRO A 173 -3.17 4.57 0.16
C PRO A 173 -3.02 4.17 1.62
N GLN A 174 -2.25 4.94 2.39
CA GLN A 174 -2.20 4.96 3.86
C GLN A 174 -1.69 3.69 4.56
N ILE A 175 -1.59 2.54 3.90
CA ILE A 175 -1.05 1.31 4.49
C ILE A 175 0.14 0.80 3.69
N ASP A 176 0.90 -0.08 4.31
CA ASP A 176 2.02 -0.75 3.66
C ASP A 176 1.49 -1.83 2.68
N PRO A 177 1.89 -1.84 1.40
CA PRO A 177 1.40 -2.80 0.41
C PRO A 177 1.80 -4.26 0.68
N GLU A 178 2.82 -4.50 1.52
CA GLU A 178 3.13 -5.86 1.99
C GLU A 178 2.11 -6.37 3.02
N ASN A 179 1.30 -5.46 3.52
CA ASN A 179 0.31 -5.77 4.51
C ASN A 179 -1.06 -5.97 3.88
N THR A 180 -1.52 -7.19 3.83
CA THR A 180 -2.83 -7.56 3.28
C THR A 180 -3.99 -7.40 4.26
N GLN A 181 -3.75 -6.84 5.44
CA GLN A 181 -4.79 -6.57 6.45
C GLN A 181 -5.70 -5.42 5.99
N GLN A 182 -6.93 -5.74 5.72
CA GLN A 182 -7.94 -4.85 5.14
C GLN A 182 -8.26 -3.62 6.01
N GLU A 183 -8.08 -3.72 7.31
CA GLU A 183 -8.40 -2.66 8.29
C GLU A 183 -7.18 -1.81 8.70
N GLY A 184 -6.00 -2.12 8.18
CA GLY A 184 -4.78 -1.37 8.45
C GLY A 184 -4.22 -1.49 9.88
N TRP A 185 -4.64 -2.49 10.65
CA TRP A 185 -4.26 -2.66 12.07
C TRP A 185 -2.91 -3.34 12.25
N THR A 186 -1.99 -3.08 11.36
CA THR A 186 -0.66 -3.67 11.39
C THR A 186 0.40 -2.59 11.41
N TYR A 187 1.55 -2.93 11.94
CA TYR A 187 2.68 -2.02 12.03
C TYR A 187 3.32 -1.86 10.63
N PRO A 188 3.49 -0.63 10.11
CA PRO A 188 4.12 -0.43 8.81
C PRO A 188 5.60 -0.79 8.85
N GLN A 189 6.16 -1.15 7.70
CA GLN A 189 7.59 -1.36 7.55
C GLN A 189 8.35 -0.07 7.80
N MET A 190 9.27 -0.09 8.77
CA MET A 190 10.05 1.09 9.15
C MET A 190 11.24 1.30 8.22
N LYS A 191 11.58 2.56 7.97
CA LYS A 191 12.86 2.93 7.38
C LYS A 191 13.91 2.87 8.46
N ALA A 192 15.03 2.20 8.19
CA ALA A 192 16.16 2.14 9.12
C ALA A 192 17.44 2.63 8.42
N PHE A 193 18.27 3.34 9.16
CA PHE A 193 19.59 3.78 8.72
C PHE A 193 20.62 3.32 9.73
N ASN A 194 21.67 2.67 9.26
CA ASN A 194 22.71 2.17 10.10
C ASN A 194 24.08 2.63 9.60
N VAL A 195 24.99 2.86 10.52
CA VAL A 195 26.41 3.06 10.27
C VAL A 195 27.16 1.97 11.01
N GLY A 196 28.11 1.32 10.36
CA GLY A 196 28.86 0.23 10.94
C GLY A 196 30.35 0.28 10.61
N LEU A 197 31.11 -0.42 11.43
CA LEU A 197 32.54 -0.62 11.31
C LEU A 197 32.84 -2.11 11.34
N THR A 198 33.73 -2.57 10.47
CA THR A 198 34.31 -3.92 10.53
C THR A 198 35.80 -3.79 10.69
N LEU A 199 36.35 -4.34 11.79
CA LEU A 199 37.78 -4.38 12.10
C LEU A 199 38.30 -5.78 11.91
N GLN A 200 39.50 -5.88 11.32
CA GLN A 200 40.29 -7.12 11.19
C GLN A 200 41.65 -6.91 11.84
N PHE A 201 42.07 -7.85 12.67
CA PHE A 201 43.35 -7.85 13.40
C PHE A 201 44.29 -8.91 12.85
#